data_281dafd870d693b1259ae837971fde57
#
_entry.id   281dafd870d693b1259ae837971fde57
#
_cell.length_a   1.000
_cell.length_b   1.000
_cell.length_c   1.000
_cell.angle_alpha   90.00
_cell.angle_beta   90.00
_cell.angle_gamma   90.00
#
_symmetry.space_group_name_H-M   'P 1'
#
loop_
_entity.id
_entity.type
_entity.pdbx_description
1 polymer ?
#
loop_
_entity_poly.entity_id
_entity_poly.type
_entity_poly.pdbx_seq_one_letter_code
_entity_poly.pdbx_strand_id
1 'polypeptide(L)'
;MHTYQGVAAYMQRMIDAAKDTGYATTLFGRRRYLPELAASNHMLRAFGERVARNMPIQGTAADIIKIAMVRVDRRLYAEKMESRLILQVHDELIVEAPEAEAARALQIVTEEMEHACNMAVLLRADGKIGQTWYDAH
;
A
#
# COMPACT_ATOMS: atom_id res chain seq x y z
N MET A 1 9.63 1.57 27.55
CA MET A 1 8.57 1.61 26.54
C MET A 1 8.63 0.37 25.66
N HIS A 2 7.79 -0.60 25.97
CA HIS A 2 7.82 -1.91 25.32
C HIS A 2 7.48 -1.84 23.83
N THR A 3 6.61 -0.89 23.43
CA THR A 3 6.17 -0.75 22.05
C THR A 3 7.34 -0.39 21.11
N TYR A 4 8.19 0.54 21.53
CA TYR A 4 9.33 0.94 20.70
C TYR A 4 10.40 -0.13 20.64
N GLN A 5 10.59 -0.89 21.72
CA GLN A 5 11.53 -2.01 21.72
C GLN A 5 11.08 -3.12 20.76
N GLY A 6 9.78 -3.40 20.72
CA GLY A 6 9.22 -4.38 19.80
C GLY A 6 9.39 -3.96 18.34
N VAL A 7 9.16 -2.69 18.03
CA VAL A 7 9.35 -2.15 16.69
C VAL A 7 10.82 -2.23 16.28
N ALA A 8 11.74 -1.82 17.17
CA ALA A 8 13.17 -1.89 16.87
C ALA A 8 13.63 -3.31 16.62
N ALA A 9 13.16 -4.27 17.43
CA ALA A 9 13.49 -5.69 17.25
C ALA A 9 12.95 -6.23 15.92
N TYR A 10 11.74 -5.83 15.55
CA TYR A 10 11.15 -6.21 14.26
C TYR A 10 11.96 -5.67 13.09
N MET A 11 12.34 -4.39 13.15
CA MET A 11 13.14 -3.76 12.10
C MET A 11 14.49 -4.47 11.94
N GLN A 12 15.14 -4.81 13.06
CA GLN A 12 16.43 -5.51 13.02
C GLN A 12 16.27 -6.91 12.41
N ARG A 13 15.19 -7.63 12.74
CA ARG A 13 14.92 -8.94 12.14
C ARG A 13 14.72 -8.84 10.61
N MET A 14 14.07 -7.77 10.15
CA MET A 14 13.87 -7.57 8.72
C MET A 14 15.20 -7.33 8.01
N ILE A 15 16.10 -6.55 8.62
CA ILE A 15 17.44 -6.32 8.06
C ILE A 15 18.23 -7.63 8.02
N ASP A 16 18.24 -8.37 9.12
CA ASP A 16 19.00 -9.62 9.22
C ASP A 16 18.50 -10.66 8.21
N ALA A 17 17.19 -10.79 8.08
CA ALA A 17 16.60 -11.70 7.10
C ALA A 17 16.98 -11.30 5.68
N ALA A 18 16.98 -10.00 5.36
CA ALA A 18 17.37 -9.52 4.06
C ALA A 18 18.86 -9.77 3.76
N LYS A 19 19.72 -9.66 4.76
CA LYS A 19 21.16 -9.99 4.62
C LYS A 19 21.36 -11.46 4.32
N ASP A 20 20.59 -12.33 4.96
CA ASP A 20 20.69 -13.78 4.75
C ASP A 20 20.22 -14.20 3.35
N THR A 21 19.10 -13.64 2.89
CA THR A 21 18.47 -14.04 1.62
C THR A 21 18.92 -13.22 0.44
N GLY A 22 19.41 -12.00 0.67
CA GLY A 22 19.77 -11.05 -0.40
C GLY A 22 18.61 -10.22 -0.91
N TYR A 23 17.42 -10.34 -0.29
CA TYR A 23 16.25 -9.58 -0.70
C TYR A 23 15.35 -9.25 0.51
N ALA A 24 14.56 -8.18 0.37
CA ALA A 24 13.48 -7.86 1.29
C ALA A 24 12.14 -8.23 0.65
N THR A 25 11.14 -8.56 1.47
CA THR A 25 9.83 -8.96 0.98
C THR A 25 8.72 -8.15 1.61
N THR A 26 7.60 -8.01 0.87
CA THR A 26 6.35 -7.51 1.44
C THR A 26 5.60 -8.66 2.12
N LEU A 27 4.53 -8.32 2.84
CA LEU A 27 3.66 -9.32 3.45
C LEU A 27 3.04 -10.26 2.41
N PHE A 28 2.89 -9.81 1.16
CA PHE A 28 2.34 -10.60 0.05
C PHE A 28 3.41 -11.37 -0.73
N GLY A 29 4.67 -11.31 -0.28
CA GLY A 29 5.75 -12.08 -0.89
C GLY A 29 6.45 -11.44 -2.08
N ARG A 30 6.14 -10.19 -2.40
CA ARG A 30 6.86 -9.46 -3.45
C ARG A 30 8.27 -9.13 -2.98
N ARG A 31 9.27 -9.43 -3.80
CA ARG A 31 10.69 -9.32 -3.42
C ARG A 31 11.37 -8.13 -4.06
N ARG A 32 12.30 -7.55 -3.31
CA ARG A 32 13.26 -6.59 -3.85
C ARG A 32 14.67 -7.06 -3.49
N TYR A 33 15.47 -7.36 -4.49
CA TYR A 33 16.87 -7.79 -4.28
C TYR A 33 17.71 -6.61 -3.88
N LEU A 34 18.58 -6.82 -2.89
CA LEU A 34 19.38 -5.77 -2.26
C LEU A 34 20.86 -6.18 -2.23
N PRO A 35 21.55 -6.18 -3.38
CA PRO A 35 22.98 -6.44 -3.39
C PRO A 35 23.78 -5.43 -2.58
N GLU A 36 23.22 -4.26 -2.32
CA GLU A 36 23.83 -3.20 -1.52
C GLU A 36 24.13 -3.65 -0.09
N LEU A 37 23.39 -4.60 0.45
CA LEU A 37 23.62 -5.11 1.80
C LEU A 37 24.98 -5.80 1.95
N ALA A 38 25.51 -6.35 0.88
CA ALA A 38 26.82 -7.00 0.85
C ALA A 38 27.94 -6.06 0.41
N ALA A 39 27.63 -4.81 0.12
CA ALA A 39 28.62 -3.86 -0.38
C ALA A 39 29.66 -3.50 0.69
N SER A 40 30.90 -3.29 0.25
CA SER A 40 31.98 -2.80 1.12
C SER A 40 31.85 -1.31 1.40
N ASN A 41 31.19 -0.57 0.50
CA ASN A 41 30.93 0.87 0.67
C ASN A 41 29.87 1.07 1.74
N HIS A 42 30.21 1.84 2.78
CA HIS A 42 29.32 2.10 3.90
C HIS A 42 28.01 2.79 3.46
N MET A 43 28.09 3.72 2.52
CA MET A 43 26.90 4.45 2.08
C MET A 43 25.92 3.54 1.34
N LEU A 44 26.42 2.66 0.47
CA LEU A 44 25.58 1.68 -0.23
C LEU A 44 24.96 0.69 0.73
N ARG A 45 25.74 0.22 1.69
CA ARG A 45 25.25 -0.72 2.70
C ARG A 45 24.16 -0.09 3.57
N ALA A 46 24.35 1.17 4.00
CA ALA A 46 23.35 1.90 4.77
C ALA A 46 22.07 2.12 3.97
N PHE A 47 22.17 2.38 2.67
CA PHE A 47 21.01 2.49 1.78
C PHE A 47 20.25 1.17 1.73
N GLY A 48 20.95 0.04 1.56
CA GLY A 48 20.33 -1.28 1.55
C GLY A 48 19.61 -1.60 2.85
N GLU A 49 20.18 -1.23 3.99
CA GLU A 49 19.55 -1.42 5.29
C GLU A 49 18.26 -0.60 5.44
N ARG A 50 18.26 0.64 4.95
CA ARG A 50 17.04 1.47 4.97
C ARG A 50 15.93 0.85 4.13
N VAL A 51 16.25 0.38 2.94
CA VAL A 51 15.28 -0.29 2.07
C VAL A 51 14.76 -1.56 2.74
N ALA A 52 15.65 -2.35 3.36
CA ALA A 52 15.24 -3.57 4.03
C ALA A 52 14.28 -3.32 5.20
N ARG A 53 14.45 -2.20 5.90
CA ARG A 53 13.53 -1.82 6.98
C ARG A 53 12.19 -1.35 6.45
N ASN A 54 12.20 -0.56 5.37
CA ASN A 54 11.01 0.09 4.85
C ASN A 54 10.17 -0.81 3.95
N MET A 55 10.79 -1.76 3.26
CA MET A 55 10.10 -2.61 2.28
C MET A 55 8.92 -3.39 2.86
N PRO A 56 9.03 -4.03 4.03
CA PRO A 56 7.88 -4.75 4.59
C PRO A 56 6.67 -3.84 4.86
N ILE A 57 6.91 -2.57 5.19
CA ILE A 57 5.86 -1.62 5.52
C ILE A 57 5.36 -0.91 4.26
N GLN A 58 6.24 -0.19 3.57
CA GLN A 58 5.87 0.61 2.40
C GLN A 58 5.49 -0.28 1.21
N GLY A 59 6.23 -1.37 1.00
CA GLY A 59 5.92 -2.31 -0.06
C GLY A 59 4.59 -3.02 0.16
N THR A 60 4.29 -3.40 1.40
CA THR A 60 3.00 -3.99 1.74
C THR A 60 1.86 -2.99 1.54
N ALA A 61 2.05 -1.74 1.94
CA ALA A 61 1.06 -0.69 1.70
C ALA A 61 0.80 -0.51 0.20
N ALA A 62 1.85 -0.51 -0.62
CA ALA A 62 1.72 -0.42 -2.07
C ALA A 62 0.97 -1.62 -2.65
N ASP A 63 1.23 -2.81 -2.14
CA ASP A 63 0.53 -4.03 -2.58
C ASP A 63 -0.95 -3.97 -2.25
N ILE A 64 -1.29 -3.48 -1.05
CA ILE A 64 -2.70 -3.31 -0.63
C ILE A 64 -3.42 -2.36 -1.58
N ILE A 65 -2.81 -1.23 -1.93
CA ILE A 65 -3.40 -0.27 -2.86
C ILE A 65 -3.62 -0.90 -4.24
N LYS A 66 -2.68 -1.69 -4.73
CA LYS A 66 -2.82 -2.37 -6.02
C LYS A 66 -3.97 -3.38 -5.99
N ILE A 67 -4.09 -4.14 -4.92
CA ILE A 67 -5.20 -5.08 -4.75
C ILE A 67 -6.53 -4.32 -4.72
N ALA A 68 -6.59 -3.22 -3.96
CA ALA A 68 -7.78 -2.39 -3.88
C ALA A 68 -8.18 -1.83 -5.25
N MET A 69 -7.21 -1.37 -6.05
CA MET A 69 -7.46 -0.85 -7.39
C MET A 69 -8.15 -1.90 -8.28
N VAL A 70 -7.63 -3.11 -8.29
CA VAL A 70 -8.21 -4.20 -9.09
C VAL A 70 -9.62 -4.51 -8.62
N ARG A 71 -9.84 -4.58 -7.33
CA ARG A 71 -11.16 -4.89 -6.75
C ARG A 71 -12.16 -3.79 -7.02
N VAL A 72 -11.76 -2.53 -6.88
CA VAL A 72 -12.62 -1.38 -7.20
C VAL A 72 -13.03 -1.42 -8.67
N ASP A 73 -12.06 -1.58 -9.56
CA ASP A 73 -12.32 -1.61 -10.99
C ASP A 73 -13.29 -2.74 -11.37
N ARG A 74 -13.05 -3.95 -10.86
CA ARG A 74 -13.92 -5.10 -11.10
C ARG A 74 -15.34 -4.87 -10.59
N ARG A 75 -15.48 -4.26 -9.43
CA ARG A 75 -16.79 -4.03 -8.82
C ARG A 75 -17.57 -2.96 -9.57
N LEU A 76 -16.92 -1.88 -9.98
CA LEU A 76 -17.56 -0.85 -10.81
C LEU A 76 -18.08 -1.46 -12.12
N TYR A 77 -17.29 -2.31 -12.73
CA TYR A 77 -17.70 -3.01 -13.94
C TYR A 77 -18.86 -3.98 -13.69
N ALA A 78 -18.79 -4.76 -12.61
CA ALA A 78 -19.83 -5.76 -12.28
C ALA A 78 -21.17 -5.10 -11.99
N GLU A 79 -21.19 -3.90 -11.43
CA GLU A 79 -22.42 -3.14 -11.15
C GLU A 79 -22.86 -2.31 -12.37
N LYS A 80 -22.16 -2.43 -13.48
CA LYS A 80 -22.46 -1.72 -14.75
C LYS A 80 -22.49 -0.21 -14.58
N MET A 81 -21.59 0.31 -13.74
CA MET A 81 -21.49 1.74 -13.49
C MET A 81 -20.69 2.44 -14.58
N GLU A 82 -20.99 3.71 -14.81
CA GLU A 82 -20.22 4.57 -15.70
C GLU A 82 -18.96 5.11 -15.01
N SER A 83 -18.90 5.01 -13.68
CA SER A 83 -17.75 5.45 -12.90
C SER A 83 -16.49 4.71 -13.29
N ARG A 84 -15.35 5.41 -13.27
CA ARG A 84 -14.05 4.87 -13.68
C ARG A 84 -12.99 5.22 -12.65
N LEU A 85 -12.17 4.23 -12.30
CA LEU A 85 -10.94 4.48 -11.55
C LEU A 85 -9.93 5.12 -12.52
N ILE A 86 -9.51 6.35 -12.23
CA ILE A 86 -8.69 7.12 -13.18
C ILE A 86 -7.27 7.37 -12.69
N LEU A 87 -7.03 7.37 -11.39
CA LEU A 87 -5.74 7.79 -10.87
C LEU A 87 -5.48 7.17 -9.49
N GLN A 88 -4.21 6.86 -9.25
CA GLN A 88 -3.72 6.46 -7.94
C GLN A 88 -2.55 7.39 -7.60
N VAL A 89 -2.64 8.06 -6.45
CA VAL A 89 -1.61 8.99 -5.98
C VAL A 89 -1.29 8.63 -4.53
N HIS A 90 -0.06 8.19 -4.26
CA HIS A 90 0.36 7.71 -2.94
C HIS A 90 -0.58 6.59 -2.45
N ASP A 91 -1.31 6.83 -1.37
CA ASP A 91 -2.27 5.88 -0.80
C ASP A 91 -3.73 6.23 -1.13
N GLU A 92 -3.94 7.08 -2.13
CA GLU A 92 -5.27 7.54 -2.53
C GLU A 92 -5.68 6.92 -3.87
N LEU A 93 -6.97 6.59 -3.97
CA LEU A 93 -7.59 6.20 -5.23
C LEU A 93 -8.61 7.27 -5.64
N ILE A 94 -8.59 7.64 -6.91
CA ILE A 94 -9.46 8.67 -7.44
C ILE A 94 -10.35 8.06 -8.51
N VAL A 95 -11.66 8.22 -8.34
CA VAL A 95 -12.68 7.72 -9.25
C VAL A 95 -13.45 8.89 -9.83
N GLU A 96 -13.58 8.92 -11.15
CA GLU A 96 -14.47 9.86 -11.83
C GLU A 96 -15.84 9.19 -11.95
N ALA A 97 -16.88 9.87 -11.47
CA ALA A 97 -18.22 9.31 -11.42
C ALA A 97 -19.27 10.33 -11.85
N PRO A 98 -20.32 9.92 -12.58
CA PRO A 98 -21.49 10.76 -12.74
C PRO A 98 -22.06 11.11 -11.37
N GLU A 99 -22.67 12.30 -11.25
CA GLU A 99 -23.19 12.77 -9.96
C GLU A 99 -24.17 11.78 -9.34
N ALA A 100 -25.00 11.13 -10.16
CA ALA A 100 -25.97 10.15 -9.69
C ALA A 100 -25.32 8.91 -9.08
N GLU A 101 -24.08 8.59 -9.46
CA GLU A 101 -23.34 7.42 -8.96
C GLU A 101 -22.34 7.75 -7.87
N ALA A 102 -22.15 9.03 -7.56
CA ALA A 102 -21.05 9.45 -6.69
C ALA A 102 -21.09 8.79 -5.30
N ALA A 103 -22.24 8.73 -4.67
CA ALA A 103 -22.39 8.12 -3.35
C ALA A 103 -22.10 6.62 -3.39
N ARG A 104 -22.58 5.92 -4.42
CA ARG A 104 -22.34 4.48 -4.57
C ARG A 104 -20.88 4.21 -4.89
N ALA A 105 -20.27 5.01 -5.76
CA ALA A 105 -18.86 4.88 -6.09
C ALA A 105 -17.98 5.09 -4.86
N LEU A 106 -18.28 6.08 -4.02
CA LEU A 106 -17.57 6.31 -2.77
C LEU A 106 -17.66 5.11 -1.84
N GLN A 107 -18.86 4.52 -1.72
CA GLN A 107 -19.08 3.34 -0.90
C GLN A 107 -18.23 2.17 -1.40
N ILE A 108 -18.20 1.92 -2.70
CA ILE A 108 -17.44 0.84 -3.30
C ILE A 108 -15.95 1.01 -3.06
N VAL A 109 -15.42 2.20 -3.31
CA VAL A 109 -13.99 2.50 -3.10
C VAL A 109 -13.62 2.27 -1.64
N THR A 110 -14.41 2.82 -0.72
CA THR A 110 -14.13 2.70 0.71
C THR A 110 -14.15 1.24 1.16
N GLU A 111 -15.18 0.49 0.79
CA GLU A 111 -15.30 -0.92 1.16
C GLU A 111 -14.13 -1.74 0.62
N GLU A 112 -13.79 -1.57 -0.65
CA GLU A 112 -12.74 -2.36 -1.29
C GLU A 112 -11.35 -2.00 -0.75
N MET A 113 -11.11 -0.74 -0.39
CA MET A 113 -9.86 -0.36 0.24
C MET A 113 -9.74 -0.96 1.64
N GLU A 114 -10.82 -0.96 2.41
CA GLU A 114 -10.81 -1.50 3.77
C GLU A 114 -10.68 -3.02 3.79
N HIS A 115 -11.17 -3.70 2.74
CA HIS A 115 -11.16 -5.16 2.67
C HIS A 115 -10.12 -5.71 1.69
N ALA A 116 -9.18 -4.87 1.24
CA ALA A 116 -8.18 -5.27 0.25
C ALA A 116 -7.25 -6.37 0.76
N CYS A 117 -7.09 -6.48 2.07
CA CYS A 117 -6.31 -7.55 2.63
C CYS A 117 -6.91 -8.00 3.97
N ASN A 118 -6.72 -9.28 4.29
CA ASN A 118 -7.21 -9.87 5.53
C ASN A 118 -6.12 -9.72 6.59
N MET A 119 -6.18 -8.64 7.36
CA MET A 119 -5.21 -8.34 8.42
C MET A 119 -5.87 -8.43 9.78
N ALA A 120 -5.06 -8.72 10.81
CA ALA A 120 -5.52 -8.73 12.19
C ALA A 120 -6.03 -7.36 12.66
N VAL A 121 -5.45 -6.29 12.10
CA VAL A 121 -5.88 -4.90 12.37
C VAL A 121 -6.80 -4.46 11.25
N LEU A 122 -7.94 -3.90 11.61
CA LEU A 122 -8.91 -3.39 10.64
C LEU A 122 -8.35 -2.15 9.94
N LEU A 123 -8.32 -2.20 8.60
CA LEU A 123 -7.96 -1.04 7.80
C LEU A 123 -9.12 -0.08 7.73
N ARG A 124 -8.82 1.22 7.79
CA ARG A 124 -9.82 2.27 7.68
C ARG A 124 -9.51 3.16 6.47
N ALA A 125 -10.51 3.42 5.66
CA ALA A 125 -10.40 4.33 4.52
C ALA A 125 -11.39 5.47 4.69
N ASP A 126 -10.90 6.70 4.50
CA ASP A 126 -11.72 7.90 4.52
C ASP A 126 -11.95 8.35 3.09
N GLY A 127 -13.19 8.71 2.77
CA GLY A 127 -13.55 9.14 1.43
C GLY A 127 -14.17 10.51 1.41
N LYS A 128 -13.99 11.22 0.29
CA LYS A 128 -14.54 12.56 0.09
C LYS A 128 -14.96 12.74 -1.35
N ILE A 129 -16.12 13.40 -1.53
CA ILE A 129 -16.66 13.70 -2.85
C ILE A 129 -16.45 15.17 -3.14
N GLY A 130 -16.00 15.49 -4.36
CA GLY A 130 -15.85 16.86 -4.83
C GLY A 130 -16.05 16.90 -6.34
N GLN A 131 -16.28 18.12 -6.88
CA GLN A 131 -16.45 18.27 -8.32
C GLN A 131 -15.12 18.14 -9.07
N THR A 132 -14.02 18.45 -8.41
CA THR A 132 -12.67 18.28 -8.95
C THR A 132 -11.82 17.56 -7.91
N TRP A 133 -10.65 17.06 -8.34
CA TRP A 133 -9.69 16.46 -7.41
C TRP A 133 -9.32 17.44 -6.29
N TYR A 134 -9.11 18.69 -6.63
CA TYR A 134 -8.78 19.71 -5.64
C TYR A 134 -9.88 19.84 -4.57
N ASP A 135 -11.13 19.83 -5.00
CA ASP A 135 -12.28 19.92 -4.07
C ASP A 135 -12.42 18.68 -3.20
N ALA A 136 -12.03 17.52 -3.69
CA ALA A 136 -12.12 16.26 -2.97
C ALA A 136 -10.98 16.08 -1.95
N HIS A 137 -10.00 16.94 -1.98
CA HIS A 137 -8.90 16.96 -1.01
C HIS A 137 -9.27 17.85 0.20
#